data_c262dfcce08b5352254c520f0470e716
#
_entry.id   c262dfcce08b5352254c520f0470e716
#
_cell.length_a   1.000
_cell.length_b   1.000
_cell.length_c   1.000
_cell.angle_alpha   90.00
_cell.angle_beta   90.00
_cell.angle_gamma   90.00
#
_symmetry.space_group_name_H-M   'P 1'
#
loop_
_entity.id
_entity.type
_entity.pdbx_description
1 polymer ?
#
loop_
_entity_poly.entity_id
_entity_poly.type
_entity_poly.pdbx_seq_one_letter_code
_entity_poly.pdbx_strand_id
1 'polypeptide(L)'
;MANVIAKVAGNTDAYNPNRKTNHSNHKAYRKGAIVISLLLGAITLPFAAFGQEGKPKPSTPKLAVEHTDHNFGKVKEGEEVSHTFKIKNEGAAELIIHNVSPACGCTASDFSKKLAPGEEGKITLAVKTAGMNGKTERYAEVISNDAGQVGLKLWLHLDVHKGDSSALSAKANSEGATNMAEKSVLDFTLKNIDGKDANLSDYRGKVLLLVNVASKCGYTPQYEGLQAIHAKYRDQGLVVMGIPANNFGGQEPGTNEEIKQFCTLKYNVNFPMFAKISVKGADIHPLYKFLTSKETNPEFGGDISWNFNKFLVDRNGKIIARFETKEKPEGEKVTQAIEKALK
;
A
#
# COMPACT_ATOMS: atom_id res chain seq x y z
N MET A 1 -27.53 55.66 -22.69
CA MET A 1 -28.19 54.96 -23.84
C MET A 1 -28.25 53.48 -23.49
N ALA A 2 -29.36 53.07 -23.02
CA ALA A 2 -30.32 52.07 -23.48
C ALA A 2 -29.76 50.64 -23.43
N ASN A 3 -30.09 49.92 -22.35
CA ASN A 3 -31.08 48.80 -22.24
C ASN A 3 -31.09 47.81 -23.47
N VAL A 4 -30.76 46.54 -23.21
CA VAL A 4 -31.64 45.44 -23.59
C VAL A 4 -31.51 44.27 -22.55
N ILE A 5 -32.63 44.03 -21.88
CA ILE A 5 -32.96 42.89 -21.04
C ILE A 5 -33.48 41.78 -21.94
N ALA A 6 -33.00 40.55 -21.85
CA ALA A 6 -33.71 39.40 -22.33
C ALA A 6 -33.85 38.36 -21.20
N LYS A 7 -35.09 38.24 -20.80
CA LYS A 7 -35.67 37.31 -19.84
C LYS A 7 -35.98 36.00 -20.56
N VAL A 8 -35.50 34.87 -20.11
CA VAL A 8 -36.05 33.57 -20.46
C VAL A 8 -36.41 32.82 -19.18
N ALA A 9 -37.71 32.51 -19.15
CA ALA A 9 -38.43 31.91 -18.04
C ALA A 9 -38.12 30.43 -17.89
N GLY A 10 -38.36 29.99 -16.66
CA GLY A 10 -38.10 28.69 -16.14
C GLY A 10 -38.96 27.54 -16.69
N ASN A 11 -38.50 26.37 -16.40
CA ASN A 11 -39.37 25.19 -16.31
C ASN A 11 -38.87 24.35 -15.13
N THR A 12 -39.64 24.36 -14.06
CA THR A 12 -39.52 23.49 -12.90
C THR A 12 -40.52 22.36 -13.09
N ASP A 13 -40.08 21.17 -13.40
CA ASP A 13 -40.91 19.97 -13.29
C ASP A 13 -40.48 19.16 -12.06
N ALA A 14 -41.36 19.16 -11.08
CA ALA A 14 -41.29 18.44 -9.84
C ALA A 14 -41.47 16.94 -10.07
N TYR A 15 -40.60 16.15 -9.53
CA TYR A 15 -40.65 14.70 -9.45
C TYR A 15 -41.71 14.26 -8.44
N ASN A 16 -42.75 13.52 -8.94
CA ASN A 16 -43.84 12.95 -8.12
C ASN A 16 -43.70 11.42 -8.04
N PRO A 17 -43.50 10.80 -6.90
CA PRO A 17 -43.23 9.37 -6.75
C PRO A 17 -44.46 8.49 -6.49
N ASN A 18 -45.61 8.78 -7.08
CA ASN A 18 -46.79 7.91 -6.94
C ASN A 18 -47.63 7.86 -8.20
N ARG A 19 -47.27 6.95 -9.13
CA ARG A 19 -48.16 6.53 -10.19
C ARG A 19 -48.18 5.01 -10.33
N LYS A 20 -49.16 4.40 -9.66
CA LYS A 20 -49.62 3.03 -9.95
C LYS A 20 -50.39 3.07 -11.26
N THR A 21 -50.02 2.26 -12.25
CA THR A 21 -50.88 1.89 -13.36
C THR A 21 -50.92 0.38 -13.52
N ASN A 22 -52.07 -0.15 -13.18
CA ASN A 22 -52.59 -1.45 -13.58
C ASN A 22 -52.84 -1.44 -15.08
N HIS A 23 -52.35 -2.44 -15.82
CA HIS A 23 -53.05 -2.94 -17.00
C HIS A 23 -52.78 -4.42 -17.21
N SER A 24 -53.79 -5.20 -16.83
CA SER A 24 -54.04 -6.56 -17.23
C SER A 24 -54.39 -6.59 -18.70
N ASN A 25 -53.75 -7.45 -19.47
CA ASN A 25 -54.28 -7.92 -20.74
C ASN A 25 -54.09 -9.43 -20.86
N HIS A 26 -55.20 -10.15 -20.56
CA HIS A 26 -55.40 -11.54 -20.91
C HIS A 26 -55.58 -11.65 -22.44
N LYS A 27 -54.75 -12.42 -23.10
CA LYS A 27 -55.11 -13.03 -24.39
C LYS A 27 -55.14 -14.54 -24.24
N ALA A 28 -56.36 -15.05 -24.29
CA ALA A 28 -56.69 -16.45 -24.42
C ALA A 28 -56.25 -16.98 -25.78
N TYR A 29 -55.53 -18.09 -25.81
CA TYR A 29 -55.33 -18.88 -27.03
C TYR A 29 -56.12 -20.20 -26.93
N ARG A 30 -56.95 -20.39 -27.94
CA ARG A 30 -57.86 -21.50 -28.17
C ARG A 30 -57.11 -22.83 -28.30
N LYS A 31 -57.70 -23.85 -27.65
CA LYS A 31 -57.43 -25.28 -27.83
C LYS A 31 -57.85 -25.72 -29.24
N GLY A 32 -56.92 -26.22 -30.04
CA GLY A 32 -57.17 -27.03 -31.21
C GLY A 32 -56.76 -28.47 -30.93
N ALA A 33 -57.75 -29.34 -30.82
CA ALA A 33 -57.50 -30.77 -30.70
C ALA A 33 -57.32 -31.36 -32.10
N ILE A 34 -56.17 -32.00 -32.34
CA ILE A 34 -56.01 -32.85 -33.52
C ILE A 34 -55.78 -34.27 -33.01
N VAL A 35 -56.71 -35.11 -33.25
CA VAL A 35 -56.68 -36.59 -33.08
C VAL A 35 -55.97 -37.16 -34.30
N ILE A 36 -54.87 -37.84 -34.13
CA ILE A 36 -54.27 -38.73 -35.13
C ILE A 36 -54.01 -40.09 -34.48
N SER A 37 -54.57 -41.08 -35.08
CA SER A 37 -54.60 -42.49 -34.68
C SER A 37 -53.24 -43.20 -34.68
N LEU A 38 -53.19 -44.16 -33.85
CA LEU A 38 -52.22 -45.25 -33.62
C LEU A 38 -51.66 -45.87 -34.92
N LEU A 39 -50.37 -46.08 -34.95
CA LEU A 39 -49.75 -47.28 -35.50
C LEU A 39 -48.58 -47.70 -34.55
N LEU A 40 -48.76 -48.89 -33.96
CA LEU A 40 -47.73 -49.58 -33.16
C LEU A 40 -46.54 -50.00 -34.05
N GLY A 41 -45.36 -49.46 -33.75
CA GLY A 41 -44.09 -50.00 -34.17
C GLY A 41 -43.14 -50.03 -32.99
N ALA A 42 -42.97 -51.20 -32.40
CA ALA A 42 -41.98 -51.39 -31.29
C ALA A 42 -40.55 -51.31 -31.82
N ILE A 43 -39.91 -50.19 -31.68
CA ILE A 43 -38.44 -50.05 -31.86
C ILE A 43 -37.84 -49.90 -30.46
N THR A 44 -37.21 -50.97 -29.95
CA THR A 44 -36.41 -50.93 -28.76
C THR A 44 -35.07 -50.21 -29.08
N LEU A 45 -35.01 -48.93 -28.79
CA LEU A 45 -33.75 -48.20 -28.75
C LEU A 45 -33.11 -48.40 -27.37
N PRO A 46 -31.79 -48.64 -27.29
CA PRO A 46 -31.10 -48.71 -26.00
C PRO A 46 -31.18 -47.36 -25.31
N PHE A 47 -31.67 -47.34 -24.08
CA PHE A 47 -31.65 -46.18 -23.19
C PHE A 47 -30.18 -45.86 -22.86
N ALA A 48 -29.55 -44.98 -23.62
CA ALA A 48 -28.28 -44.39 -23.22
C ALA A 48 -28.58 -43.59 -21.96
N ALA A 49 -28.06 -44.09 -20.82
CA ALA A 49 -28.06 -43.34 -19.58
C ALA A 49 -27.29 -42.03 -19.81
N PHE A 50 -28.02 -40.95 -20.03
CA PHE A 50 -27.45 -39.60 -19.87
C PHE A 50 -27.04 -39.46 -18.41
N GLY A 51 -25.75 -39.62 -18.16
CA GLY A 51 -25.15 -39.26 -16.88
C GLY A 51 -25.54 -37.80 -16.59
N GLN A 52 -26.14 -37.56 -15.43
CA GLN A 52 -26.31 -36.23 -14.89
C GLN A 52 -24.92 -35.60 -14.81
N GLU A 53 -24.60 -34.71 -15.73
CA GLU A 53 -23.48 -33.79 -15.55
C GLU A 53 -23.79 -33.00 -14.27
N GLY A 54 -23.07 -33.36 -13.21
CA GLY A 54 -23.09 -32.60 -11.96
C GLY A 54 -22.78 -31.15 -12.29
N LYS A 55 -23.57 -30.21 -11.79
CA LYS A 55 -23.28 -28.77 -11.84
C LYS A 55 -21.79 -28.58 -11.53
N PRO A 56 -21.04 -27.87 -12.35
CA PRO A 56 -19.61 -27.64 -12.09
C PRO A 56 -19.48 -27.06 -10.67
N LYS A 57 -18.72 -27.75 -9.83
CA LYS A 57 -18.38 -27.26 -8.47
C LYS A 57 -17.71 -25.89 -8.67
N PRO A 58 -18.16 -24.83 -7.96
CA PRO A 58 -17.54 -23.53 -8.14
C PRO A 58 -16.03 -23.64 -7.94
N SER A 59 -15.28 -23.26 -8.97
CA SER A 59 -13.83 -23.28 -8.93
C SER A 59 -13.39 -22.15 -8.03
N THR A 60 -12.92 -22.46 -6.82
CA THR A 60 -12.37 -21.48 -5.87
C THR A 60 -10.87 -21.71 -5.72
N PRO A 61 -10.08 -20.65 -5.52
CA PRO A 61 -8.69 -20.80 -5.13
C PRO A 61 -8.62 -21.34 -3.71
N LYS A 62 -7.53 -22.04 -3.38
CA LYS A 62 -7.28 -22.54 -2.02
C LYS A 62 -5.79 -22.45 -1.72
N LEU A 63 -5.43 -21.59 -0.79
CA LEU A 63 -4.05 -21.45 -0.31
C LEU A 63 -3.73 -22.57 0.69
N ALA A 64 -2.75 -23.39 0.38
CA ALA A 64 -2.14 -24.33 1.31
C ALA A 64 -0.71 -23.89 1.63
N VAL A 65 -0.32 -24.03 2.89
CA VAL A 65 1.04 -23.75 3.36
C VAL A 65 1.53 -25.00 4.09
N GLU A 66 2.74 -25.43 3.77
CA GLU A 66 3.32 -26.64 4.35
C GLU A 66 3.47 -26.50 5.88
N HIS A 67 4.00 -25.36 6.32
CA HIS A 67 4.11 -24.98 7.73
C HIS A 67 3.84 -23.49 7.87
N THR A 68 3.14 -23.09 8.90
CA THR A 68 2.78 -21.69 9.17
C THR A 68 3.72 -21.02 10.17
N ASP A 69 4.70 -21.77 10.70
CA ASP A 69 5.67 -21.29 11.67
C ASP A 69 7.08 -21.79 11.36
N HIS A 70 8.07 -21.00 11.72
CA HIS A 70 9.49 -21.39 11.66
C HIS A 70 10.24 -20.85 12.87
N ASN A 71 11.08 -21.71 13.48
CA ASN A 71 11.90 -21.35 14.63
C ASN A 71 13.39 -21.36 14.26
N PHE A 72 14.00 -20.17 14.30
CA PHE A 72 15.42 -20.01 14.06
C PHE A 72 16.30 -20.46 15.25
N GLY A 73 15.69 -20.71 16.42
CA GLY A 73 16.44 -20.98 17.64
C GLY A 73 17.21 -19.74 18.11
N LYS A 74 18.46 -19.95 18.58
CA LYS A 74 19.34 -18.88 19.04
C LYS A 74 19.93 -18.11 17.87
N VAL A 75 19.72 -16.79 17.86
CA VAL A 75 20.21 -15.87 16.82
C VAL A 75 21.00 -14.74 17.49
N LYS A 76 22.10 -14.34 16.90
CA LYS A 76 22.90 -13.23 17.41
C LYS A 76 22.23 -11.89 17.09
N GLU A 77 22.26 -10.96 18.05
CA GLU A 77 21.82 -9.58 17.81
C GLU A 77 22.59 -8.95 16.63
N GLY A 78 21.87 -8.28 15.73
CA GLY A 78 22.44 -7.64 14.54
C GLY A 78 22.48 -8.51 13.30
N GLU A 79 22.23 -9.83 13.40
CA GLU A 79 22.10 -10.71 12.23
C GLU A 79 20.77 -10.50 11.52
N GLU A 80 20.77 -10.70 10.20
CA GLU A 80 19.56 -10.83 9.39
C GLU A 80 19.33 -12.30 9.10
N VAL A 81 18.17 -12.82 9.51
CA VAL A 81 17.75 -14.21 9.24
C VAL A 81 16.53 -14.21 8.34
N SER A 82 16.45 -15.20 7.46
CA SER A 82 15.32 -15.33 6.54
C SER A 82 14.83 -16.76 6.44
N HIS A 83 13.54 -16.93 6.22
CA HIS A 83 12.92 -18.23 5.96
C HIS A 83 11.95 -18.13 4.79
N THR A 84 11.93 -19.20 3.98
CA THR A 84 11.03 -19.31 2.84
C THR A 84 9.97 -20.37 3.10
N PHE A 85 8.74 -19.90 3.25
CA PHE A 85 7.55 -20.76 3.35
C PHE A 85 7.15 -21.25 1.97
N LYS A 86 6.94 -22.55 1.83
CA LYS A 86 6.37 -23.15 0.63
C LYS A 86 4.85 -23.05 0.69
N ILE A 87 4.27 -22.58 -0.39
CA ILE A 87 2.82 -22.44 -0.56
C ILE A 87 2.39 -23.22 -1.81
N LYS A 88 1.11 -23.59 -1.87
CA LYS A 88 0.52 -24.28 -3.00
C LYS A 88 -0.92 -23.83 -3.21
N ASN A 89 -1.34 -23.73 -4.46
CA ASN A 89 -2.75 -23.57 -4.78
C ASN A 89 -3.42 -24.96 -4.89
N GLU A 90 -4.09 -25.39 -3.84
CA GLU A 90 -4.90 -26.63 -3.85
C GLU A 90 -6.32 -26.45 -4.40
N GLY A 91 -6.65 -25.24 -4.84
CA GLY A 91 -7.94 -24.90 -5.41
C GLY A 91 -8.04 -25.23 -6.90
N ALA A 92 -9.21 -24.96 -7.45
CA ALA A 92 -9.51 -25.17 -8.88
C ALA A 92 -9.56 -23.85 -9.68
N ALA A 93 -9.28 -22.70 -9.06
CA ALA A 93 -9.15 -21.39 -9.70
C ALA A 93 -7.76 -20.78 -9.39
N GLU A 94 -7.36 -19.76 -10.16
CA GLU A 94 -6.10 -19.02 -9.92
C GLU A 94 -6.10 -18.42 -8.51
N LEU A 95 -5.06 -18.74 -7.72
CA LEU A 95 -4.79 -18.13 -6.44
C LEU A 95 -3.95 -16.87 -6.65
N ILE A 96 -4.42 -15.76 -6.10
CA ILE A 96 -3.72 -14.46 -6.15
C ILE A 96 -3.34 -14.06 -4.73
N ILE A 97 -2.05 -13.92 -4.47
CA ILE A 97 -1.55 -13.31 -3.24
C ILE A 97 -1.49 -11.79 -3.47
N HIS A 98 -2.43 -11.08 -2.89
CA HIS A 98 -2.54 -9.62 -3.03
C HIS A 98 -1.44 -8.90 -2.27
N ASN A 99 -1.13 -9.38 -1.07
CA ASN A 99 -0.11 -8.78 -0.22
C ASN A 99 0.40 -9.78 0.82
N VAL A 100 1.63 -9.58 1.24
CA VAL A 100 2.20 -10.19 2.45
C VAL A 100 2.58 -9.03 3.36
N SER A 101 1.80 -8.82 4.43
CA SER A 101 1.93 -7.68 5.35
C SER A 101 2.69 -8.11 6.60
N PRO A 102 3.99 -7.80 6.71
CA PRO A 102 4.77 -8.16 7.88
C PRO A 102 4.38 -7.30 9.08
N ALA A 103 4.23 -7.93 10.25
CA ALA A 103 4.22 -7.23 11.52
C ALA A 103 5.63 -6.74 11.87
N CYS A 104 5.70 -5.79 12.81
CA CYS A 104 6.93 -5.09 13.21
C CYS A 104 8.22 -5.93 13.18
N GLY A 105 9.22 -5.44 12.43
CA GLY A 105 10.55 -6.03 12.39
C GLY A 105 10.77 -7.18 11.40
N CYS A 106 9.74 -7.65 10.70
CA CYS A 106 9.87 -8.54 9.56
C CYS A 106 9.84 -7.74 8.25
N THR A 107 10.40 -8.33 7.20
CA THR A 107 10.26 -7.85 5.83
C THR A 107 9.82 -9.02 4.97
N ALA A 108 8.75 -8.84 4.18
CA ALA A 108 8.44 -9.78 3.09
C ALA A 108 9.39 -9.43 1.94
N SER A 109 10.42 -10.26 1.74
CA SER A 109 11.46 -9.97 0.76
C SER A 109 11.10 -10.45 -0.65
N ASP A 110 10.29 -11.53 -0.75
CA ASP A 110 9.87 -12.11 -2.03
C ASP A 110 8.65 -13.01 -1.83
N PHE A 111 7.69 -12.98 -2.78
CA PHE A 111 6.56 -13.91 -2.78
C PHE A 111 5.97 -14.12 -4.17
N SER A 112 5.41 -15.31 -4.39
CA SER A 112 4.69 -15.67 -5.62
C SER A 112 3.33 -14.97 -5.65
N LYS A 113 3.11 -14.08 -6.62
CA LYS A 113 1.88 -13.27 -6.71
C LYS A 113 0.67 -14.04 -7.24
N LYS A 114 0.91 -15.01 -8.13
CA LYS A 114 -0.14 -15.80 -8.81
C LYS A 114 0.29 -17.24 -8.90
N LEU A 115 -0.65 -18.14 -8.65
CA LEU A 115 -0.44 -19.58 -8.73
C LEU A 115 -1.64 -20.21 -9.45
N ALA A 116 -1.38 -20.90 -10.54
CA ALA A 116 -2.36 -21.73 -11.22
C ALA A 116 -2.85 -22.89 -10.31
N PRO A 117 -3.98 -23.53 -10.58
CA PRO A 117 -4.42 -24.71 -9.87
C PRO A 117 -3.31 -25.79 -9.81
N GLY A 118 -2.97 -26.22 -8.59
CA GLY A 118 -1.92 -27.21 -8.33
C GLY A 118 -0.50 -26.66 -8.31
N GLU A 119 -0.27 -25.41 -8.69
CA GLU A 119 1.05 -24.79 -8.73
C GLU A 119 1.59 -24.50 -7.32
N GLU A 120 2.91 -24.70 -7.17
CA GLU A 120 3.65 -24.40 -5.96
C GLU A 120 4.34 -23.03 -6.09
N GLY A 121 4.42 -22.33 -4.97
CA GLY A 121 5.05 -21.04 -4.84
C GLY A 121 5.76 -20.86 -3.53
N LYS A 122 6.20 -19.64 -3.25
CA LYS A 122 6.97 -19.32 -2.05
C LYS A 122 6.58 -17.95 -1.47
N ILE A 123 6.81 -17.80 -0.16
CA ILE A 123 6.79 -16.53 0.56
C ILE A 123 8.05 -16.49 1.42
N THR A 124 8.95 -15.54 1.19
CA THR A 124 10.18 -15.36 1.97
C THR A 124 10.02 -14.20 2.93
N LEU A 125 10.21 -14.47 4.23
CA LEU A 125 10.23 -13.47 5.28
C LEU A 125 11.66 -13.34 5.84
N ALA A 126 12.11 -12.10 6.04
CA ALA A 126 13.38 -11.79 6.66
C ALA A 126 13.15 -11.00 7.96
N VAL A 127 14.01 -11.21 8.94
CA VAL A 127 14.02 -10.50 10.23
C VAL A 127 15.42 -9.94 10.49
N LYS A 128 15.50 -8.63 10.73
CA LYS A 128 16.72 -7.97 11.22
C LYS A 128 16.67 -7.93 12.73
N THR A 129 17.64 -8.58 13.37
CA THR A 129 17.64 -8.75 14.82
C THR A 129 18.32 -7.60 15.59
N ALA A 130 18.75 -6.55 14.91
CA ALA A 130 19.36 -5.38 15.54
C ALA A 130 18.41 -4.72 16.55
N GLY A 131 18.89 -4.54 17.79
CA GLY A 131 18.10 -3.99 18.89
C GLY A 131 17.10 -4.95 19.52
N MET A 132 17.10 -6.23 19.12
CA MET A 132 16.28 -7.28 19.72
C MET A 132 17.06 -8.01 20.82
N ASN A 133 16.36 -8.53 21.82
CA ASN A 133 16.95 -9.34 22.89
C ASN A 133 15.92 -10.33 23.45
N GLY A 134 16.36 -11.57 23.71
CA GLY A 134 15.53 -12.64 24.25
C GLY A 134 14.56 -13.23 23.23
N LYS A 135 13.61 -14.02 23.75
CA LYS A 135 12.61 -14.69 22.93
C LYS A 135 11.69 -13.68 22.27
N THR A 136 11.61 -13.76 20.96
CA THR A 136 10.89 -12.82 20.10
C THR A 136 10.08 -13.59 19.06
N GLU A 137 8.84 -13.16 18.85
CA GLU A 137 7.96 -13.69 17.81
C GLU A 137 7.64 -12.60 16.80
N ARG A 138 7.63 -12.97 15.55
CA ARG A 138 7.27 -12.10 14.41
C ARG A 138 6.33 -12.85 13.51
N TYR A 139 5.48 -12.12 12.79
CA TYR A 139 4.61 -12.73 11.79
C TYR A 139 4.42 -11.81 10.60
N ALA A 140 3.99 -12.41 9.49
CA ALA A 140 3.42 -11.69 8.37
C ALA A 140 2.02 -12.23 8.06
N GLU A 141 1.09 -11.36 7.73
CA GLU A 141 -0.26 -11.70 7.30
C GLU A 141 -0.30 -11.83 5.79
N VAL A 142 -0.79 -12.96 5.30
CA VAL A 142 -0.96 -13.23 3.86
C VAL A 142 -2.37 -12.85 3.46
N ILE A 143 -2.50 -11.94 2.53
CA ILE A 143 -3.77 -11.48 1.96
C ILE A 143 -3.90 -12.05 0.56
N SER A 144 -4.92 -12.90 0.36
CA SER A 144 -5.17 -13.56 -0.92
C SER A 144 -6.65 -13.50 -1.31
N ASN A 145 -6.97 -14.02 -2.49
CA ASN A 145 -8.35 -14.22 -2.94
C ASN A 145 -8.97 -15.54 -2.46
N ASP A 146 -8.31 -16.29 -1.57
CA ASP A 146 -8.90 -17.44 -0.88
C ASP A 146 -9.80 -16.96 0.25
N ALA A 147 -11.11 -16.98 0.02
CA ALA A 147 -12.10 -16.57 1.00
C ALA A 147 -12.18 -17.51 2.23
N GLY A 148 -11.63 -18.73 2.14
CA GLY A 148 -11.55 -19.69 3.25
C GLY A 148 -10.40 -19.42 4.23
N GLN A 149 -9.42 -18.61 3.84
CA GLN A 149 -8.25 -18.28 4.65
C GLN A 149 -8.00 -16.76 4.72
N VAL A 150 -8.92 -16.05 5.37
CA VAL A 150 -8.76 -14.63 5.64
C VAL A 150 -7.80 -14.44 6.80
N GLY A 151 -6.71 -13.69 6.56
CA GLY A 151 -5.75 -13.34 7.62
C GLY A 151 -4.82 -14.48 8.06
N LEU A 152 -4.40 -15.33 7.11
CA LEU A 152 -3.37 -16.35 7.38
C LEU A 152 -2.08 -15.69 7.86
N LYS A 153 -1.56 -16.14 9.01
CA LYS A 153 -0.30 -15.63 9.58
C LYS A 153 0.82 -16.65 9.44
N LEU A 154 1.96 -16.18 8.97
CA LEU A 154 3.21 -16.94 8.94
C LEU A 154 4.11 -16.44 10.06
N TRP A 155 4.47 -17.32 10.98
CA TRP A 155 5.18 -16.98 12.21
C TRP A 155 6.67 -17.31 12.15
N LEU A 156 7.49 -16.43 12.73
CA LEU A 156 8.91 -16.61 12.92
C LEU A 156 9.25 -16.46 14.41
N HIS A 157 9.88 -17.48 14.99
CA HIS A 157 10.30 -17.52 16.39
C HIS A 157 11.83 -17.40 16.46
N LEU A 158 12.32 -16.55 17.33
CA LEU A 158 13.75 -16.27 17.52
C LEU A 158 14.08 -16.16 19.02
N ASP A 159 15.25 -16.61 19.41
CA ASP A 159 15.84 -16.30 20.71
C ASP A 159 17.11 -15.48 20.48
N VAL A 160 16.97 -14.15 20.52
CA VAL A 160 18.03 -13.22 20.18
C VAL A 160 18.90 -12.96 21.40
N HIS A 161 20.22 -13.13 21.27
CA HIS A 161 21.18 -12.91 22.35
C HIS A 161 22.34 -12.04 21.91
N LYS A 162 22.84 -11.23 22.84
CA LYS A 162 24.08 -10.48 22.66
C LYS A 162 25.23 -11.47 22.63
N GLY A 163 25.98 -11.49 21.53
CA GLY A 163 27.17 -12.34 21.44
C GLY A 163 28.15 -11.95 22.52
N ASP A 164 28.71 -12.95 23.23
CA ASP A 164 29.78 -12.73 24.18
C ASP A 164 30.96 -12.05 23.48
N SER A 165 31.31 -10.86 23.93
CA SER A 165 32.44 -10.06 23.42
C SER A 165 33.77 -10.53 24.01
N SER A 166 34.16 -11.82 23.85
CA SER A 166 35.46 -12.30 24.34
C SER A 166 36.26 -13.17 23.40
N ALA A 167 36.09 -13.07 22.07
CA ALA A 167 37.13 -13.58 21.17
C ALA A 167 36.87 -13.02 19.77
N LEU A 168 37.33 -11.83 19.47
CA LEU A 168 37.70 -11.31 18.14
C LEU A 168 37.97 -9.80 18.18
N SER A 169 38.75 -9.38 19.25
CA SER A 169 39.40 -8.07 19.24
C SER A 169 40.70 -8.15 18.48
N ALA A 170 40.66 -8.24 17.17
CA ALA A 170 41.77 -7.84 16.31
C ALA A 170 41.42 -8.04 14.83
N LYS A 171 40.53 -7.25 14.26
CA LYS A 171 40.49 -6.84 12.86
C LYS A 171 39.07 -6.40 12.40
N ALA A 172 38.53 -5.37 13.02
CA ALA A 172 37.43 -4.57 12.51
C ALA A 172 37.27 -3.30 13.34
N ASN A 173 38.39 -2.63 13.62
CA ASN A 173 38.36 -1.21 13.99
C ASN A 173 38.51 -0.42 12.69
N SER A 174 37.39 -0.14 12.07
CA SER A 174 37.13 1.06 11.25
C SER A 174 36.01 0.82 10.27
N GLU A 175 34.79 0.58 10.74
CA GLU A 175 33.56 0.84 9.94
C GLU A 175 32.37 0.24 10.68
N GLY A 176 31.82 0.97 11.68
CA GLY A 176 30.64 0.45 12.38
C GLY A 176 30.15 1.24 13.57
N ALA A 177 30.89 2.26 13.98
CA ALA A 177 30.42 3.25 14.94
C ALA A 177 30.23 4.60 14.24
N THR A 178 29.55 4.63 13.10
CA THR A 178 29.06 5.90 12.57
C THR A 178 27.93 6.36 13.47
N ASN A 179 28.30 7.26 14.29
CA ASN A 179 27.57 8.14 15.16
C ASN A 179 26.17 8.43 14.58
N MET A 180 25.09 8.04 15.28
CA MET A 180 23.71 8.40 14.90
C MET A 180 23.56 9.92 14.72
N ALA A 181 24.49 10.73 15.24
CA ALA A 181 24.56 12.17 15.06
C ALA A 181 25.05 12.60 13.65
N GLU A 182 25.62 11.69 12.84
CA GLU A 182 26.10 11.98 11.48
C GLU A 182 25.16 11.47 10.37
N LYS A 183 24.14 10.70 10.73
CA LYS A 183 23.18 10.17 9.77
C LYS A 183 22.32 11.29 9.17
N SER A 184 22.18 11.28 7.85
CA SER A 184 21.39 12.26 7.10
C SER A 184 20.14 11.64 6.46
N VAL A 185 19.21 12.45 6.01
CA VAL A 185 18.05 12.01 5.22
C VAL A 185 18.49 11.30 3.94
N LEU A 186 19.65 11.65 3.41
CA LEU A 186 20.18 11.07 2.18
C LEU A 186 20.66 9.61 2.31
N ASP A 187 20.79 9.10 3.54
CA ASP A 187 21.26 7.73 3.77
C ASP A 187 20.13 6.69 3.75
N PHE A 188 18.93 7.12 3.39
CA PHE A 188 17.77 6.23 3.33
C PHE A 188 17.42 5.84 1.89
N THR A 189 16.94 4.61 1.75
CA THR A 189 16.33 4.08 0.52
C THR A 189 14.87 3.79 0.78
N LEU A 190 14.00 4.21 -0.13
CA LEU A 190 12.58 3.91 -0.14
C LEU A 190 12.21 3.21 -1.45
N LYS A 191 11.04 2.58 -1.49
CA LYS A 191 10.42 2.23 -2.76
C LYS A 191 9.71 3.45 -3.32
N ASN A 192 9.88 3.72 -4.62
CA ASN A 192 9.04 4.69 -5.31
C ASN A 192 7.62 4.13 -5.50
N ILE A 193 6.70 4.94 -6.02
CA ILE A 193 5.29 4.54 -6.21
C ILE A 193 5.13 3.32 -7.14
N ASP A 194 6.11 3.03 -8.00
CA ASP A 194 6.16 1.88 -8.91
C ASP A 194 6.88 0.66 -8.29
N GLY A 195 7.23 0.72 -6.99
CA GLY A 195 7.85 -0.37 -6.24
C GLY A 195 9.35 -0.56 -6.49
N LYS A 196 10.01 0.32 -7.24
CA LYS A 196 11.47 0.30 -7.48
C LYS A 196 12.21 1.00 -6.35
N ASP A 197 13.43 0.55 -6.06
CA ASP A 197 14.28 1.23 -5.09
C ASP A 197 14.63 2.64 -5.56
N ALA A 198 14.52 3.59 -4.65
CA ALA A 198 14.87 5.00 -4.83
C ALA A 198 15.76 5.43 -3.66
N ASN A 199 17.03 5.65 -3.95
CA ASN A 199 18.00 6.08 -2.95
C ASN A 199 17.88 7.59 -2.76
N LEU A 200 17.71 8.05 -1.53
CA LEU A 200 17.65 9.49 -1.28
C LEU A 200 19.02 10.16 -1.52
N SER A 201 20.11 9.40 -1.53
CA SER A 201 21.45 9.89 -1.96
C SER A 201 21.49 10.42 -3.38
N ASP A 202 20.60 9.95 -4.27
CA ASP A 202 20.49 10.43 -5.66
C ASP A 202 20.03 11.89 -5.75
N TYR A 203 19.48 12.41 -4.65
CA TYR A 203 19.03 13.80 -4.52
C TYR A 203 20.06 14.70 -3.81
N ARG A 204 21.30 14.24 -3.61
CA ARG A 204 22.37 15.03 -3.01
C ARG A 204 22.55 16.36 -3.77
N GLY A 205 22.70 17.45 -3.03
CA GLY A 205 22.77 18.80 -3.63
C GLY A 205 21.42 19.42 -3.98
N LYS A 206 20.31 18.74 -3.70
CA LYS A 206 18.94 19.26 -3.82
C LYS A 206 18.38 19.59 -2.45
N VAL A 207 17.49 20.58 -2.41
CA VAL A 207 16.63 20.87 -1.26
C VAL A 207 15.41 19.95 -1.35
N LEU A 208 15.10 19.20 -0.28
CA LEU A 208 14.00 18.25 -0.30
C LEU A 208 12.86 18.73 0.59
N LEU A 209 11.63 18.59 0.13
CA LEU A 209 10.42 18.76 0.93
C LEU A 209 9.68 17.43 1.01
N LEU A 210 9.87 16.71 2.13
CA LEU A 210 9.23 15.43 2.38
C LEU A 210 7.85 15.67 3.02
N VAL A 211 6.80 15.08 2.46
CA VAL A 211 5.41 15.28 2.92
C VAL A 211 4.71 13.95 3.03
N ASN A 212 4.17 13.63 4.21
CA ASN A 212 3.28 12.48 4.35
C ASN A 212 1.88 12.84 3.85
N VAL A 213 1.44 12.18 2.80
CA VAL A 213 0.23 12.52 2.05
C VAL A 213 -0.87 11.48 2.16
N ALA A 214 -2.11 11.88 1.85
CA ALA A 214 -3.26 10.98 1.81
C ALA A 214 -4.33 11.47 0.82
N SER A 215 -5.02 10.53 0.16
CA SER A 215 -6.00 10.80 -0.90
C SER A 215 -7.40 11.16 -0.39
N LYS A 216 -7.75 10.80 0.87
CA LYS A 216 -9.10 11.00 1.45
C LYS A 216 -9.09 11.88 2.70
N CYS A 217 -8.19 12.85 2.76
CA CYS A 217 -8.04 13.79 3.87
C CYS A 217 -8.70 15.14 3.53
N GLY A 218 -9.20 15.87 4.54
CA GLY A 218 -9.63 17.25 4.35
C GLY A 218 -8.52 18.17 3.84
N TYR A 219 -7.26 17.80 4.04
CA TYR A 219 -6.09 18.54 3.55
C TYR A 219 -5.56 18.06 2.19
N THR A 220 -6.20 17.07 1.55
CA THR A 220 -5.81 16.56 0.22
C THR A 220 -5.68 17.66 -0.84
N PRO A 221 -6.47 18.76 -0.83
CA PRO A 221 -6.25 19.87 -1.77
C PRO A 221 -4.86 20.52 -1.69
N GLN A 222 -4.07 20.28 -0.64
CA GLN A 222 -2.68 20.75 -0.59
C GLN A 222 -1.77 20.14 -1.66
N TYR A 223 -2.19 19.07 -2.36
CA TYR A 223 -1.47 18.60 -3.55
C TYR A 223 -1.31 19.68 -4.63
N GLU A 224 -2.31 20.56 -4.79
CA GLU A 224 -2.23 21.69 -5.72
C GLU A 224 -1.07 22.63 -5.36
N GLY A 225 -0.99 23.02 -4.09
CA GLY A 225 0.11 23.86 -3.59
C GLY A 225 1.46 23.17 -3.65
N LEU A 226 1.54 21.85 -3.33
CA LEU A 226 2.78 21.07 -3.47
C LEU A 226 3.24 21.05 -4.94
N GLN A 227 2.33 20.84 -5.88
CA GLN A 227 2.63 20.86 -7.30
C GLN A 227 3.06 22.25 -7.77
N ALA A 228 2.41 23.30 -7.28
CA ALA A 228 2.76 24.68 -7.64
C ALA A 228 4.16 25.06 -7.17
N ILE A 229 4.53 24.76 -5.91
CA ILE A 229 5.88 25.05 -5.41
C ILE A 229 6.94 24.17 -6.07
N HIS A 230 6.61 22.90 -6.39
CA HIS A 230 7.52 22.05 -7.15
C HIS A 230 7.80 22.64 -8.53
N ALA A 231 6.77 23.02 -9.26
CA ALA A 231 6.92 23.65 -10.58
C ALA A 231 7.72 24.96 -10.52
N LYS A 232 7.51 25.79 -9.48
CA LYS A 232 8.18 27.07 -9.31
C LYS A 232 9.68 26.93 -8.99
N TYR A 233 10.05 25.97 -8.14
CA TYR A 233 11.40 25.91 -7.57
C TYR A 233 12.25 24.71 -8.03
N ARG A 234 11.70 23.74 -8.80
CA ARG A 234 12.45 22.55 -9.25
C ARG A 234 13.75 22.89 -9.99
N ASP A 235 13.71 23.89 -10.87
CA ASP A 235 14.87 24.29 -11.68
C ASP A 235 15.93 25.02 -10.82
N GLN A 236 15.54 25.49 -9.64
CA GLN A 236 16.44 26.05 -8.62
C GLN A 236 16.98 24.96 -7.67
N GLY A 237 16.47 23.73 -7.77
CA GLY A 237 16.97 22.59 -7.01
C GLY A 237 16.04 22.10 -5.91
N LEU A 238 14.78 22.53 -5.83
CA LEU A 238 13.78 21.94 -4.94
C LEU A 238 13.24 20.64 -5.51
N VAL A 239 13.15 19.61 -4.67
CA VAL A 239 12.41 18.38 -4.94
C VAL A 239 11.34 18.20 -3.88
N VAL A 240 10.07 18.24 -4.26
CA VAL A 240 8.96 17.81 -3.41
C VAL A 240 8.86 16.28 -3.47
N MET A 241 8.64 15.64 -2.34
CA MET A 241 8.52 14.17 -2.22
C MET A 241 7.23 13.81 -1.51
N GLY A 242 6.29 13.19 -2.22
CA GLY A 242 5.02 12.71 -1.66
C GLY A 242 5.17 11.29 -1.14
N ILE A 243 4.93 11.09 0.16
CA ILE A 243 5.07 9.83 0.86
C ILE A 243 3.70 9.42 1.41
N PRO A 244 2.93 8.56 0.71
CA PRO A 244 1.61 8.13 1.14
C PRO A 244 1.65 7.40 2.49
N ALA A 245 0.69 7.70 3.38
CA ALA A 245 0.59 7.09 4.69
C ALA A 245 -0.86 6.89 5.14
N ASN A 246 -1.17 5.70 5.64
CA ASN A 246 -2.53 5.34 6.09
C ASN A 246 -2.74 5.43 7.60
N ASN A 247 -1.77 6.03 8.34
CA ASN A 247 -1.77 6.06 9.81
C ASN A 247 -2.83 6.98 10.43
N PHE A 248 -3.43 7.87 9.66
CA PHE A 248 -4.36 8.88 10.16
C PHE A 248 -5.76 8.65 9.60
N GLY A 249 -6.62 8.02 10.42
CA GLY A 249 -8.01 7.77 10.08
C GLY A 249 -8.24 6.85 8.88
N GLY A 250 -7.25 6.05 8.46
CA GLY A 250 -7.38 5.21 7.29
C GLY A 250 -7.57 5.99 5.98
N GLN A 251 -7.03 7.22 5.90
CA GLN A 251 -7.31 8.16 4.81
C GLN A 251 -6.46 7.92 3.55
N GLU A 252 -5.61 6.89 3.53
CA GLU A 252 -4.88 6.43 2.33
C GLU A 252 -5.09 4.92 2.10
N PRO A 253 -6.33 4.46 1.86
CA PRO A 253 -6.63 3.03 1.76
C PRO A 253 -6.18 2.40 0.43
N GLY A 254 -5.97 3.21 -0.63
CA GLY A 254 -5.67 2.75 -1.97
C GLY A 254 -4.35 1.98 -2.10
N THR A 255 -4.21 1.21 -3.17
CA THR A 255 -2.92 0.64 -3.59
C THR A 255 -1.98 1.74 -4.11
N ASN A 256 -0.71 1.43 -4.29
CA ASN A 256 0.23 2.40 -4.87
C ASN A 256 -0.20 2.85 -6.28
N GLU A 257 -0.74 1.94 -7.09
CA GLU A 257 -1.26 2.21 -8.42
C GLU A 257 -2.45 3.17 -8.38
N GLU A 258 -3.40 2.93 -7.47
CA GLU A 258 -4.58 3.80 -7.28
C GLU A 258 -4.17 5.19 -6.79
N ILE A 259 -3.21 5.27 -5.86
CA ILE A 259 -2.66 6.53 -5.36
C ILE A 259 -1.97 7.29 -6.49
N LYS A 260 -1.14 6.62 -7.29
CA LYS A 260 -0.46 7.22 -8.45
C LYS A 260 -1.47 7.81 -9.44
N GLN A 261 -2.50 7.01 -9.80
CA GLN A 261 -3.55 7.46 -10.70
C GLN A 261 -4.30 8.66 -10.13
N PHE A 262 -4.70 8.61 -8.86
CA PHE A 262 -5.38 9.71 -8.19
C PHE A 262 -4.55 11.00 -8.21
N CYS A 263 -3.28 10.94 -7.83
CA CYS A 263 -2.39 12.10 -7.82
C CYS A 263 -2.17 12.69 -9.22
N THR A 264 -1.97 11.83 -10.21
CA THR A 264 -1.72 12.25 -11.60
C THR A 264 -2.97 12.86 -12.22
N LEU A 265 -4.13 12.16 -12.14
CA LEU A 265 -5.35 12.58 -12.84
C LEU A 265 -6.04 13.75 -12.17
N LYS A 266 -6.03 13.81 -10.83
CA LYS A 266 -6.77 14.83 -10.09
C LYS A 266 -5.96 16.10 -9.82
N TYR A 267 -4.66 15.96 -9.55
CA TYR A 267 -3.81 17.07 -9.12
C TYR A 267 -2.62 17.33 -10.06
N ASN A 268 -2.54 16.55 -11.15
CA ASN A 268 -1.44 16.68 -12.14
C ASN A 268 -0.05 16.61 -11.48
N VAL A 269 0.09 15.76 -10.44
CA VAL A 269 1.33 15.60 -9.69
C VAL A 269 2.42 15.04 -10.60
N ASN A 270 3.55 15.75 -10.68
CA ASN A 270 4.73 15.33 -11.43
C ASN A 270 6.02 15.33 -10.59
N PHE A 271 5.91 15.57 -9.29
CA PHE A 271 7.02 15.36 -8.36
C PHE A 271 7.10 13.88 -7.91
N PRO A 272 8.28 13.41 -7.41
CA PRO A 272 8.47 12.06 -6.93
C PRO A 272 7.43 11.63 -5.90
N MET A 273 6.73 10.53 -6.20
CA MET A 273 5.84 9.83 -5.28
C MET A 273 6.48 8.52 -4.86
N PHE A 274 6.36 8.18 -3.58
CA PHE A 274 6.89 6.96 -3.00
C PHE A 274 5.78 5.95 -2.70
N ALA A 275 6.16 4.70 -2.49
CA ALA A 275 5.23 3.67 -2.04
C ALA A 275 4.68 4.03 -0.64
N LYS A 276 3.47 3.59 -0.36
CA LYS A 276 2.84 3.81 0.93
C LYS A 276 3.63 3.16 2.07
N ILE A 277 3.95 3.93 3.09
CA ILE A 277 4.67 3.49 4.28
C ILE A 277 3.96 3.92 5.57
N SER A 278 4.36 3.34 6.70
CA SER A 278 3.93 3.82 8.01
C SER A 278 4.84 4.98 8.48
N VAL A 279 4.21 6.06 8.93
CA VAL A 279 4.90 7.26 9.45
C VAL A 279 4.73 7.44 10.96
N LYS A 280 4.03 6.51 11.62
CA LYS A 280 3.77 6.54 13.06
C LYS A 280 3.45 5.13 13.58
N GLY A 281 3.75 4.89 14.86
CA GLY A 281 3.44 3.61 15.52
C GLY A 281 4.61 2.65 15.52
N ALA A 282 4.32 1.40 15.88
CA ALA A 282 5.37 0.39 16.08
C ALA A 282 6.04 -0.04 14.76
N ASP A 283 5.35 0.10 13.64
CA ASP A 283 5.78 -0.21 12.29
C ASP A 283 6.33 1.01 11.51
N ILE A 284 6.64 2.09 12.22
CA ILE A 284 7.16 3.32 11.61
C ILE A 284 8.39 3.04 10.73
N HIS A 285 8.34 3.54 9.51
CA HIS A 285 9.45 3.39 8.55
C HIS A 285 10.74 4.03 9.09
N PRO A 286 11.94 3.44 8.88
CA PRO A 286 13.20 3.95 9.40
C PRO A 286 13.48 5.43 9.11
N LEU A 287 13.13 5.92 7.92
CA LEU A 287 13.22 7.35 7.58
C LEU A 287 12.36 8.19 8.54
N TYR A 288 11.09 7.83 8.76
CA TYR A 288 10.23 8.61 9.64
C TYR A 288 10.61 8.47 11.11
N LYS A 289 11.13 7.31 11.52
CA LYS A 289 11.73 7.15 12.84
C LYS A 289 12.91 8.13 13.05
N PHE A 290 13.75 8.30 12.01
CA PHE A 290 14.84 9.29 12.03
C PHE A 290 14.30 10.73 12.06
N LEU A 291 13.33 11.08 11.21
CA LEU A 291 12.75 12.43 11.14
C LEU A 291 12.07 12.86 12.45
N THR A 292 11.45 11.91 13.15
CA THR A 292 10.62 12.17 14.35
C THR A 292 11.35 11.94 15.66
N SER A 293 12.51 11.28 15.68
CA SER A 293 13.28 11.09 16.89
C SER A 293 13.92 12.41 17.35
N LYS A 294 13.75 12.75 18.63
CA LYS A 294 14.44 13.90 19.23
C LYS A 294 15.92 13.66 19.48
N GLU A 295 16.37 12.42 19.48
CA GLU A 295 17.79 12.08 19.59
C GLU A 295 18.56 12.44 18.31
N THR A 296 17.97 12.14 17.14
CA THR A 296 18.56 12.42 15.83
C THR A 296 18.18 13.80 15.30
N ASN A 297 17.06 14.36 15.76
CA ASN A 297 16.52 15.63 15.32
C ASN A 297 15.93 16.43 16.51
N PRO A 298 16.77 16.98 17.39
CA PRO A 298 16.31 17.64 18.63
C PRO A 298 15.33 18.80 18.40
N GLU A 299 15.56 19.57 17.33
CA GLU A 299 14.80 20.79 17.03
C GLU A 299 13.44 20.48 16.37
N PHE A 300 13.42 19.56 15.39
CA PHE A 300 12.24 19.29 14.55
C PHE A 300 11.60 17.91 14.80
N GLY A 301 12.16 17.12 15.72
CA GLY A 301 11.63 15.81 16.10
C GLY A 301 10.27 15.91 16.81
N GLY A 302 9.70 14.76 17.09
CA GLY A 302 8.38 14.59 17.64
C GLY A 302 7.42 13.90 16.65
N ASP A 303 6.36 13.30 17.19
CA ASP A 303 5.39 12.53 16.42
C ASP A 303 4.77 13.34 15.28
N ILE A 304 4.44 12.66 14.19
CA ILE A 304 3.58 13.20 13.15
C ILE A 304 2.18 13.36 13.71
N SER A 305 1.65 14.59 13.65
CA SER A 305 0.35 14.93 14.20
C SER A 305 -0.83 14.52 13.31
N TRP A 306 -0.66 14.65 11.98
CA TRP A 306 -1.67 14.34 10.97
C TRP A 306 -1.06 14.18 9.58
N ASN A 307 -1.88 13.91 8.55
CA ASN A 307 -1.46 13.96 7.15
C ASN A 307 -0.96 15.37 6.76
N PHE A 308 -0.12 15.45 5.76
CA PHE A 308 0.47 16.69 5.24
C PHE A 308 1.39 17.43 6.22
N ASN A 309 2.04 16.73 7.17
CA ASN A 309 3.22 17.26 7.84
C ASN A 309 4.38 17.31 6.83
N LYS A 310 5.23 18.32 6.94
CA LYS A 310 6.30 18.58 5.98
C LYS A 310 7.63 18.74 6.69
N PHE A 311 8.68 18.09 6.18
CA PHE A 311 10.06 18.30 6.61
C PHE A 311 10.85 18.90 5.46
N LEU A 312 11.51 20.03 5.71
CA LEU A 312 12.42 20.65 4.77
C LEU A 312 13.86 20.23 5.09
N VAL A 313 14.56 19.77 4.08
CA VAL A 313 15.90 19.20 4.17
C VAL A 313 16.82 19.97 3.24
N ASP A 314 18.00 20.34 3.73
CA ASP A 314 18.99 21.06 2.93
C ASP A 314 19.74 20.16 1.94
N ARG A 315 20.64 20.75 1.16
CA ARG A 315 21.44 20.09 0.11
C ARG A 315 22.35 18.96 0.63
N ASN A 316 22.63 18.95 1.94
CA ASN A 316 23.49 17.97 2.61
C ASN A 316 22.68 16.87 3.32
N GLY A 317 21.35 16.95 3.27
CA GLY A 317 20.46 15.96 3.91
C GLY A 317 20.13 16.27 5.38
N LYS A 318 20.46 17.48 5.87
CA LYS A 318 20.11 17.94 7.21
C LYS A 318 18.69 18.50 7.22
N ILE A 319 17.89 18.14 8.21
CA ILE A 319 16.57 18.72 8.44
C ILE A 319 16.75 20.16 8.95
N ILE A 320 16.10 21.12 8.27
CA ILE A 320 16.24 22.55 8.58
C ILE A 320 14.93 23.25 8.92
N ALA A 321 13.78 22.59 8.68
CA ALA A 321 12.49 23.05 9.13
C ALA A 321 11.47 21.92 9.15
N ARG A 322 10.41 22.11 9.95
CA ARG A 322 9.21 21.28 9.96
C ARG A 322 7.98 22.16 9.92
N PHE A 323 6.96 21.73 9.17
CA PHE A 323 5.71 22.45 9.05
C PHE A 323 4.55 21.51 9.36
N GLU A 324 3.62 22.00 10.15
CA GLU A 324 2.41 21.27 10.54
C GLU A 324 1.41 21.21 9.38
N THR A 325 0.44 20.30 9.50
CA THR A 325 -0.61 20.04 8.51
C THR A 325 -1.29 21.31 8.00
N LYS A 326 -1.61 22.27 8.89
CA LYS A 326 -2.33 23.52 8.54
C LYS A 326 -1.52 24.51 7.72
N GLU A 327 -0.19 24.37 7.71
CA GLU A 327 0.70 25.26 6.98
C GLU A 327 0.69 24.88 5.50
N LYS A 328 0.11 25.75 4.69
CA LYS A 328 -0.05 25.54 3.26
C LYS A 328 1.31 25.51 2.57
N PRO A 329 1.51 24.60 1.58
CA PRO A 329 2.78 24.54 0.83
C PRO A 329 3.19 25.85 0.18
N GLU A 330 2.23 26.57 -0.38
CA GLU A 330 2.40 27.86 -1.03
C GLU A 330 2.38 29.06 -0.04
N GLY A 331 2.18 28.78 1.24
CA GLY A 331 2.15 29.81 2.28
C GLY A 331 3.52 30.46 2.51
N GLU A 332 3.50 31.71 2.96
CA GLU A 332 4.68 32.55 3.14
C GLU A 332 5.78 31.86 3.99
N LYS A 333 5.39 31.23 5.11
CA LYS A 333 6.33 30.55 6.01
C LYS A 333 7.07 29.42 5.31
N VAL A 334 6.39 28.63 4.49
CA VAL A 334 6.98 27.48 3.78
C VAL A 334 7.85 27.99 2.63
N THR A 335 7.34 28.94 1.83
CA THR A 335 8.07 29.46 0.67
C THR A 335 9.32 30.24 1.07
N GLN A 336 9.28 31.06 2.12
CA GLN A 336 10.47 31.76 2.65
C GLN A 336 11.55 30.78 3.12
N ALA A 337 11.15 29.69 3.81
CA ALA A 337 12.12 28.68 4.23
C ALA A 337 12.74 27.94 3.04
N ILE A 338 11.95 27.62 2.02
CA ILE A 338 12.44 27.02 0.76
C ILE A 338 13.40 27.97 0.06
N GLU A 339 13.04 29.24 -0.13
CA GLU A 339 13.87 30.24 -0.80
C GLU A 339 15.19 30.49 -0.05
N LYS A 340 15.16 30.44 1.28
CA LYS A 340 16.37 30.52 2.11
C LYS A 340 17.27 29.30 1.91
N ALA A 341 16.70 28.09 1.80
CA ALA A 341 17.45 26.84 1.63
C ALA A 341 18.03 26.70 0.21
N LEU A 342 17.45 27.38 -0.79
CA LEU A 342 17.89 27.33 -2.19
C LEU A 342 19.07 28.29 -2.49
N LYS A 343 19.27 29.31 -1.67
CA LYS A 343 20.43 30.23 -1.75
C LYS A 343 21.72 29.52 -1.34
#